data_d3ef1e62e34914693b55fb79271d6f6e
#
_entry.id   d3ef1e62e34914693b55fb79271d6f6e
#
_cell.length_a   1.000
_cell.length_b   1.000
_cell.length_c   1.000
_cell.angle_alpha   90.00
_cell.angle_beta   90.00
_cell.angle_gamma   90.00
#
_symmetry.space_group_name_H-M   'P 1'
#
loop_
_entity.id
_entity.type
_entity.pdbx_description
1 polymer ?
#
loop_
_entity_poly.entity_id
_entity_poly.type
_entity_poly.pdbx_seq_one_letter_code
_entity_poly.pdbx_strand_id
1 'polypeptide(L)'
;MTETSDLPAFGAPDATGTQHRLHRGSAEAVVVGLAGALRRYRVAGVDLTEPYGPDVVPPAANGIQMSPWPNRVAGARWILDGVEQRLDVTEPARGHASHGLLRNTHFVTETFSAHAVTLRGEIHPQHGWPFRLTHRVTYELEADGGLTVTAEVQNHTDATVPVAVGAHPFLRIGDVPTAELSLRVPADAWIRTGEDLIPVETLPVDGTELDFRRGRAVGEAALDVCLTGLTPDADGRHRQTLLAADGRAVTLWTDHAFAYTHVFVTDRLPGRDTALAVEPLTAPADALNSGEGLHRLAPHARWSVQWGLTPHVPDHPHEEDRA
;
A
#
# COMPACT_ATOMS: atom_id res chain seq x y z
N MET A 1 10.61 22.69 -11.90
CA MET A 1 11.80 22.55 -11.04
C MET A 1 11.62 21.22 -10.31
N THR A 2 12.34 20.23 -10.78
CA THR A 2 12.33 18.86 -10.22
C THR A 2 13.10 18.89 -8.91
N GLU A 3 12.38 18.92 -7.76
CA GLU A 3 13.01 18.57 -6.49
C GLU A 3 13.25 17.06 -6.47
N THR A 4 14.41 16.66 -6.96
CA THR A 4 15.02 15.41 -6.51
C THR A 4 15.28 15.59 -5.02
N SER A 5 14.63 14.80 -4.18
CA SER A 5 15.05 14.65 -2.78
C SER A 5 16.37 13.89 -2.78
N ASP A 6 17.46 14.60 -3.12
CA ASP A 6 18.82 14.14 -2.84
C ASP A 6 19.05 14.20 -1.33
N LEU A 7 18.44 13.23 -0.62
CA LEU A 7 19.04 12.84 0.66
C LEU A 7 20.40 12.28 0.29
N PRO A 8 21.49 12.84 0.83
CA PRO A 8 22.81 12.30 0.59
C PRO A 8 22.77 10.83 0.96
N ALA A 9 23.25 9.98 0.05
CA ALA A 9 23.42 8.56 0.30
C ALA A 9 24.47 8.39 1.41
N PHE A 10 24.09 8.64 2.65
CA PHE A 10 24.80 8.11 3.79
C PHE A 10 24.51 6.62 3.76
N GLY A 11 25.35 5.84 3.07
CA GLY A 11 25.23 4.41 2.97
C GLY A 11 25.28 3.77 4.34
N ALA A 12 24.17 3.86 5.08
CA ALA A 12 23.99 3.11 6.29
C ALA A 12 23.59 1.70 5.86
N PRO A 13 24.42 0.68 6.13
CA PRO A 13 23.94 -0.69 6.02
C PRO A 13 22.66 -0.78 6.85
N ASP A 14 21.60 -1.38 6.28
CA ASP A 14 20.30 -1.53 6.92
C ASP A 14 19.51 -0.24 7.20
N ALA A 15 19.51 0.73 6.28
CA ALA A 15 18.69 1.94 6.37
C ALA A 15 17.18 1.64 6.62
N THR A 16 16.70 0.44 6.26
CA THR A 16 15.33 -0.03 6.51
C THR A 16 15.18 -0.84 7.81
N GLY A 17 16.24 -0.93 8.62
CA GLY A 17 16.24 -1.66 9.88
C GLY A 17 16.23 -3.18 9.70
N THR A 18 15.68 -3.90 10.69
CA THR A 18 15.66 -5.37 10.71
C THR A 18 15.02 -5.94 9.46
N GLN A 19 15.69 -6.93 8.85
CA GLN A 19 15.25 -7.63 7.62
C GLN A 19 14.66 -9.00 7.98
N HIS A 20 13.38 -9.20 7.78
CA HIS A 20 12.70 -10.48 7.98
C HIS A 20 12.53 -11.17 6.63
N ARG A 21 13.27 -12.27 6.44
CA ARG A 21 13.18 -13.09 5.23
C ARG A 21 12.24 -14.24 5.49
N LEU A 22 11.11 -14.26 4.80
CA LEU A 22 10.11 -15.31 4.84
C LEU A 22 10.28 -16.21 3.64
N HIS A 23 10.03 -17.49 3.82
CA HIS A 23 10.00 -18.45 2.72
C HIS A 23 8.98 -19.56 2.99
N ARG A 24 8.27 -20.00 1.92
CA ARG A 24 7.38 -21.17 1.92
C ARG A 24 7.26 -21.72 0.51
N GLY A 25 7.74 -22.96 0.29
CA GLY A 25 7.81 -23.54 -1.05
C GLY A 25 8.68 -22.68 -1.99
N SER A 26 8.13 -22.26 -3.12
CA SER A 26 8.78 -21.37 -4.10
C SER A 26 8.57 -19.88 -3.80
N ALA A 27 7.80 -19.54 -2.75
CA ALA A 27 7.52 -18.16 -2.39
C ALA A 27 8.52 -17.61 -1.37
N GLU A 28 8.94 -16.38 -1.58
CA GLU A 28 9.83 -15.62 -0.73
C GLU A 28 9.27 -14.20 -0.50
N ALA A 29 9.37 -13.70 0.73
CA ALA A 29 9.09 -12.30 1.02
C ALA A 29 10.18 -11.70 1.92
N VAL A 30 10.42 -10.39 1.78
CA VAL A 30 11.26 -9.65 2.70
C VAL A 30 10.45 -8.50 3.26
N VAL A 31 10.27 -8.53 4.59
CA VAL A 31 9.59 -7.50 5.35
C VAL A 31 10.61 -6.76 6.20
N VAL A 32 10.52 -5.45 6.30
CA VAL A 32 11.51 -4.63 7.01
C VAL A 32 10.92 -3.87 8.18
N GLY A 33 11.77 -3.57 9.18
CA GLY A 33 11.37 -2.84 10.37
C GLY A 33 10.88 -1.42 10.08
N LEU A 34 11.49 -0.70 9.12
CA LEU A 34 11.05 0.64 8.77
C LEU A 34 9.67 0.61 8.14
N ALA A 35 8.72 1.34 8.74
CA ALA A 35 7.32 1.43 8.30
C ALA A 35 6.57 0.08 8.19
N GLY A 36 7.13 -1.02 8.75
CA GLY A 36 6.59 -2.36 8.57
C GLY A 36 6.47 -2.77 7.10
N ALA A 37 7.40 -2.31 6.24
CA ALA A 37 7.22 -2.34 4.80
C ALA A 37 7.50 -3.72 4.18
N LEU A 38 6.73 -4.08 3.14
CA LEU A 38 7.01 -5.18 2.24
C LEU A 38 8.06 -4.76 1.21
N ARG A 39 9.32 -5.16 1.42
CA ARG A 39 10.44 -4.79 0.56
C ARG A 39 10.56 -5.64 -0.71
N ARG A 40 10.09 -6.88 -0.67
CA ARG A 40 10.11 -7.81 -1.79
C ARG A 40 9.09 -8.91 -1.59
N TYR A 41 8.46 -9.33 -2.67
CA TYR A 41 7.72 -10.58 -2.76
C TYR A 41 7.97 -11.20 -4.13
N ARG A 42 8.35 -12.50 -4.14
CA ARG A 42 8.63 -13.25 -5.36
C ARG A 42 8.15 -14.70 -5.24
N VAL A 43 7.83 -15.31 -6.37
CA VAL A 43 7.40 -16.71 -6.45
C VAL A 43 8.08 -17.35 -7.65
N ALA A 44 8.62 -18.57 -7.47
CA ALA A 44 9.35 -19.30 -8.51
C ALA A 44 10.40 -18.44 -9.25
N GLY A 45 11.11 -17.59 -8.50
CA GLY A 45 12.12 -16.71 -9.08
C GLY A 45 11.60 -15.44 -9.74
N VAL A 46 10.27 -15.23 -9.87
CA VAL A 46 9.65 -14.06 -10.47
C VAL A 46 9.29 -13.03 -9.39
N ASP A 47 9.86 -11.82 -9.43
CA ASP A 47 9.46 -10.73 -8.54
C ASP A 47 8.06 -10.24 -8.91
N LEU A 48 7.16 -10.17 -7.92
CA LEU A 48 5.77 -9.73 -8.06
C LEU A 48 5.51 -8.38 -7.38
N THR A 49 6.49 -7.88 -6.62
CA THR A 49 6.54 -6.49 -6.14
C THR A 49 7.89 -5.89 -6.50
N GLU A 50 7.95 -4.56 -6.64
CA GLU A 50 9.21 -3.86 -6.92
C GLU A 50 10.15 -3.99 -5.71
N PRO A 51 11.32 -4.65 -5.87
CA PRO A 51 12.28 -4.77 -4.79
C PRO A 51 13.16 -3.52 -4.67
N TYR A 52 13.69 -3.27 -3.48
CA TYR A 52 14.73 -2.25 -3.26
C TYR A 52 15.78 -2.76 -2.28
N GLY A 53 16.94 -2.09 -2.23
CA GLY A 53 18.07 -2.48 -1.36
C GLY A 53 17.77 -2.22 0.12
N PRO A 54 18.48 -2.90 1.06
CA PRO A 54 18.34 -2.67 2.49
C PRO A 54 18.93 -1.31 2.93
N ASP A 55 19.77 -0.73 2.11
CA ASP A 55 20.54 0.50 2.32
C ASP A 55 19.83 1.78 1.86
N VAL A 56 18.61 1.65 1.32
CA VAL A 56 17.81 2.79 0.88
C VAL A 56 16.46 2.81 1.60
N VAL A 57 15.97 4.01 1.93
CA VAL A 57 14.59 4.16 2.42
C VAL A 57 13.59 3.75 1.34
N PRO A 58 12.37 3.29 1.69
CA PRO A 58 11.37 2.88 0.71
C PRO A 58 11.15 3.95 -0.38
N PRO A 59 11.63 3.72 -1.63
CA PRO A 59 11.51 4.74 -2.68
C PRO A 59 10.05 4.94 -3.03
N ALA A 60 9.62 6.20 -3.17
CA ALA A 60 8.22 6.57 -3.39
C ALA A 60 7.25 5.87 -2.41
N ALA A 61 7.66 5.66 -1.16
CA ALA A 61 6.88 4.97 -0.12
C ALA A 61 6.60 3.46 -0.42
N ASN A 62 7.41 2.82 -1.27
CA ASN A 62 7.20 1.43 -1.70
C ASN A 62 7.05 0.46 -0.52
N GLY A 63 5.90 -0.21 -0.45
CA GLY A 63 5.58 -1.29 0.48
C GLY A 63 5.24 -0.86 1.91
N ILE A 64 5.22 0.45 2.25
CA ILE A 64 4.95 0.92 3.61
C ILE A 64 3.51 0.62 4.06
N GLN A 65 3.31 0.55 5.39
CA GLN A 65 2.00 0.61 6.02
C GLN A 65 1.61 2.07 6.27
N MET A 66 0.35 2.39 5.98
CA MET A 66 -0.20 3.74 6.16
C MET A 66 -1.22 3.72 7.30
N SER A 67 -0.91 4.39 8.40
CA SER A 67 -1.76 4.44 9.60
C SER A 67 -1.42 5.69 10.43
N PRO A 68 -2.38 6.37 11.05
CA PRO A 68 -3.82 6.08 11.16
C PRO A 68 -4.67 6.68 10.04
N TRP A 69 -4.08 7.12 8.95
CA TRP A 69 -4.74 7.51 7.70
C TRP A 69 -3.85 7.19 6.50
N PRO A 70 -4.39 6.73 5.37
CA PRO A 70 -3.68 6.67 4.11
C PRO A 70 -3.75 8.01 3.38
N ASN A 71 -2.88 8.18 2.37
CA ASN A 71 -2.85 9.34 1.50
C ASN A 71 -2.79 10.67 2.26
N ARG A 72 -3.38 11.78 1.76
CA ARG A 72 -3.20 13.16 2.21
C ARG A 72 -4.24 13.60 3.23
N VAL A 73 -3.84 14.53 4.11
CA VAL A 73 -4.73 15.39 4.92
C VAL A 73 -4.46 16.84 4.49
N ALA A 74 -5.48 17.50 3.98
CA ALA A 74 -5.41 18.84 3.40
C ALA A 74 -4.79 19.87 4.36
N GLY A 75 -3.76 20.60 3.89
CA GLY A 75 -3.09 21.63 4.70
C GLY A 75 -2.51 21.10 6.03
N ALA A 76 -2.36 19.78 6.18
CA ALA A 76 -1.97 19.13 7.44
C ALA A 76 -2.88 19.52 8.62
N ARG A 77 -4.18 19.71 8.38
CA ARG A 77 -5.16 20.16 9.38
C ARG A 77 -6.43 19.33 9.30
N TRP A 78 -7.05 19.08 10.45
CA TRP A 78 -8.34 18.44 10.56
C TRP A 78 -9.08 18.91 11.81
N ILE A 79 -10.38 18.63 11.92
CA ILE A 79 -11.21 19.06 13.05
C ILE A 79 -11.55 17.84 13.91
N LEU A 80 -11.19 17.91 15.19
CA LEU A 80 -11.60 16.95 16.21
C LEU A 80 -12.51 17.63 17.20
N ASP A 81 -13.78 17.22 17.28
CA ASP A 81 -14.77 17.74 18.22
C ASP A 81 -14.86 19.29 18.21
N GLY A 82 -14.79 19.89 17.01
CA GLY A 82 -14.85 21.34 16.81
C GLY A 82 -13.51 22.07 17.03
N VAL A 83 -12.44 21.36 17.35
CA VAL A 83 -11.11 21.96 17.61
C VAL A 83 -10.15 21.60 16.46
N GLU A 84 -9.53 22.62 15.87
CA GLU A 84 -8.52 22.41 14.83
C GLU A 84 -7.29 21.68 15.39
N GLN A 85 -6.92 20.60 14.74
CA GLN A 85 -5.70 19.82 14.96
C GLN A 85 -4.71 20.11 13.84
N ARG A 86 -3.43 20.31 14.17
CA ARG A 86 -2.35 20.60 13.21
C ARG A 86 -1.32 19.50 13.22
N LEU A 87 -1.31 18.71 12.16
CA LEU A 87 -0.33 17.67 11.92
C LEU A 87 0.97 18.26 11.38
N ASP A 88 2.07 17.51 11.48
CA ASP A 88 3.31 17.89 10.82
C ASP A 88 3.16 17.75 9.30
N VAL A 89 3.68 18.74 8.55
CA VAL A 89 3.70 18.70 7.08
C VAL A 89 4.76 17.71 6.63
N THR A 90 4.33 16.61 6.01
CA THR A 90 5.22 15.55 5.49
C THR A 90 5.31 15.52 3.96
N GLU A 91 4.51 16.33 3.28
CA GLU A 91 4.58 16.62 1.84
C GLU A 91 4.75 18.15 1.65
N PRO A 92 5.97 18.71 1.83
CA PRO A 92 6.20 20.17 1.83
C PRO A 92 5.78 20.86 0.55
N ALA A 93 5.95 20.21 -0.61
CA ALA A 93 5.62 20.78 -1.92
C ALA A 93 4.13 21.15 -2.06
N ARG A 94 3.23 20.51 -1.26
CA ARG A 94 1.78 20.75 -1.25
C ARG A 94 1.25 21.19 0.10
N GLY A 95 2.08 21.19 1.14
CA GLY A 95 1.68 21.58 2.50
C GLY A 95 0.78 20.56 3.20
N HIS A 96 0.80 19.28 2.80
CA HIS A 96 -0.06 18.24 3.35
C HIS A 96 0.67 17.33 4.35
N ALA A 97 -0.12 16.65 5.21
CA ALA A 97 0.33 15.48 5.95
C ALA A 97 -0.05 14.22 5.14
N SER A 98 0.92 13.35 4.85
CA SER A 98 0.73 12.20 3.96
C SER A 98 1.13 10.89 4.62
N HIS A 99 0.30 9.83 4.42
CA HIS A 99 0.51 8.43 4.78
C HIS A 99 0.65 8.15 6.29
N GLY A 100 -0.04 8.95 7.10
CA GLY A 100 -0.13 8.70 8.54
C GLY A 100 1.16 9.02 9.31
N LEU A 101 1.26 8.42 10.49
CA LEU A 101 2.32 8.72 11.46
C LEU A 101 3.41 7.63 11.54
N LEU A 102 3.24 6.52 10.80
CA LEU A 102 4.14 5.37 10.88
C LEU A 102 5.06 5.20 9.67
N ARG A 103 4.96 6.06 8.64
CA ARG A 103 5.74 5.94 7.40
C ARG A 103 7.27 5.97 7.58
N ASN A 104 7.74 6.59 8.65
CA ASN A 104 9.17 6.70 8.99
C ASN A 104 9.46 6.13 10.39
N THR A 105 8.58 5.27 10.91
CA THR A 105 8.70 4.68 12.24
C THR A 105 9.24 3.25 12.14
N HIS A 106 10.14 2.90 13.04
CA HIS A 106 10.59 1.52 13.17
C HIS A 106 9.54 0.68 13.87
N PHE A 107 9.16 -0.44 13.26
CA PHE A 107 8.30 -1.46 13.85
C PHE A 107 9.13 -2.50 14.57
N VAL A 108 8.69 -2.89 15.76
CA VAL A 108 9.33 -3.92 16.59
C VAL A 108 8.75 -5.28 16.23
N THR A 109 9.60 -6.29 16.13
CA THR A 109 9.18 -7.67 15.88
C THR A 109 8.51 -8.25 17.13
N GLU A 110 7.25 -8.71 16.99
CA GLU A 110 6.54 -9.45 18.06
C GLU A 110 6.69 -10.96 17.89
N THR A 111 6.53 -11.45 16.65
CA THR A 111 6.71 -12.88 16.32
C THR A 111 7.42 -13.03 14.98
N PHE A 112 8.17 -14.13 14.84
CA PHE A 112 8.85 -14.45 13.60
C PHE A 112 8.99 -15.96 13.43
N SER A 113 8.67 -16.45 12.22
CA SER A 113 8.87 -17.84 11.80
C SER A 113 9.42 -17.87 10.38
N ALA A 114 9.63 -19.05 9.82
CA ALA A 114 10.11 -19.18 8.45
C ALA A 114 9.14 -18.60 7.40
N HIS A 115 7.85 -18.56 7.69
CA HIS A 115 6.80 -18.15 6.72
C HIS A 115 5.91 -17.02 7.20
N ALA A 116 6.09 -16.51 8.43
CA ALA A 116 5.28 -15.41 8.95
C ALA A 116 6.08 -14.49 9.86
N VAL A 117 5.71 -13.20 9.88
CA VAL A 117 6.24 -12.20 10.81
C VAL A 117 5.11 -11.27 11.25
N THR A 118 5.07 -10.97 12.55
CA THR A 118 4.22 -9.90 13.10
C THR A 118 5.10 -8.77 13.60
N LEU A 119 4.86 -7.58 13.08
CA LEU A 119 5.54 -6.35 13.47
C LEU A 119 4.56 -5.40 14.15
N ARG A 120 5.06 -4.60 15.09
CA ARG A 120 4.27 -3.63 15.86
C ARG A 120 4.87 -2.23 15.79
N GLY A 121 4.06 -1.26 15.35
CA GLY A 121 4.33 0.17 15.40
C GLY A 121 3.47 0.85 16.47
N GLU A 122 4.03 1.79 17.20
CA GLU A 122 3.32 2.59 18.22
C GLU A 122 3.07 4.00 17.70
N ILE A 123 1.85 4.47 17.87
CA ILE A 123 1.46 5.86 17.64
C ILE A 123 1.19 6.49 19.00
N HIS A 124 2.08 7.41 19.39
CA HIS A 124 1.94 8.19 20.62
C HIS A 124 1.21 9.50 20.35
N PRO A 125 0.56 10.11 21.36
CA PRO A 125 0.06 11.46 21.25
C PRO A 125 1.17 12.42 20.80
N GLN A 126 0.87 13.22 19.77
CA GLN A 126 1.81 14.15 19.15
C GLN A 126 1.07 15.32 18.49
N HIS A 127 1.78 16.21 17.78
CA HIS A 127 1.21 17.36 17.10
C HIS A 127 0.00 16.94 16.24
N GLY A 128 -1.14 17.52 16.50
CA GLY A 128 -2.38 17.27 15.75
C GLY A 128 -2.97 15.86 15.89
N TRP A 129 -2.42 15.02 16.78
CA TRP A 129 -2.91 13.65 17.01
C TRP A 129 -2.87 13.31 18.51
N PRO A 130 -3.97 13.46 19.25
CA PRO A 130 -3.97 13.31 20.71
C PRO A 130 -4.14 11.87 21.21
N PHE A 131 -4.19 10.88 20.31
CA PHE A 131 -4.52 9.49 20.65
C PHE A 131 -3.29 8.59 20.72
N ARG A 132 -3.37 7.56 21.57
CA ARG A 132 -2.41 6.46 21.58
C ARG A 132 -2.99 5.23 20.90
N LEU A 133 -2.32 4.75 19.86
CA LEU A 133 -2.69 3.55 19.10
C LEU A 133 -1.50 2.60 18.99
N THR A 134 -1.80 1.33 18.80
CA THR A 134 -0.84 0.33 18.31
C THR A 134 -1.31 -0.15 16.94
N HIS A 135 -0.41 -0.17 15.96
CA HIS A 135 -0.63 -0.82 14.66
C HIS A 135 0.21 -2.09 14.59
N ARG A 136 -0.42 -3.24 14.42
CA ARG A 136 0.23 -4.52 14.13
C ARG A 136 0.05 -4.86 12.68
N VAL A 137 1.09 -5.35 12.05
CA VAL A 137 1.00 -5.93 10.70
C VAL A 137 1.60 -7.33 10.72
N THR A 138 0.83 -8.30 10.25
CA THR A 138 1.28 -9.69 10.10
C THR A 138 1.35 -10.00 8.61
N TYR A 139 2.51 -10.47 8.18
CA TYR A 139 2.74 -11.02 6.84
C TYR A 139 2.87 -12.53 6.95
N GLU A 140 2.12 -13.26 6.15
CA GLU A 140 2.15 -14.73 6.11
C GLU A 140 2.18 -15.22 4.67
N LEU A 141 3.19 -16.04 4.35
CA LEU A 141 3.24 -16.77 3.09
C LEU A 141 2.37 -18.03 3.21
N GLU A 142 1.45 -18.19 2.27
CA GLU A 142 0.52 -19.33 2.20
C GLU A 142 1.16 -20.55 1.51
N ALA A 143 0.53 -21.72 1.65
CA ALA A 143 1.05 -22.96 1.06
C ALA A 143 1.02 -22.97 -0.47
N ASP A 144 0.11 -22.20 -1.08
CA ASP A 144 -0.04 -22.01 -2.53
C ASP A 144 0.88 -20.90 -3.09
N GLY A 145 1.73 -20.35 -2.23
CA GLY A 145 2.65 -19.26 -2.58
C GLY A 145 2.07 -17.86 -2.42
N GLY A 146 0.78 -17.73 -2.08
CA GLY A 146 0.15 -16.45 -1.79
C GLY A 146 0.75 -15.74 -0.58
N LEU A 147 0.51 -14.43 -0.48
CA LEU A 147 0.88 -13.61 0.67
C LEU A 147 -0.38 -13.01 1.27
N THR A 148 -0.64 -13.31 2.54
CA THR A 148 -1.70 -12.68 3.34
C THR A 148 -1.10 -11.61 4.25
N VAL A 149 -1.71 -10.43 4.29
CA VAL A 149 -1.31 -9.32 5.16
C VAL A 149 -2.50 -8.93 6.03
N THR A 150 -2.32 -9.04 7.34
CA THR A 150 -3.32 -8.62 8.33
C THR A 150 -2.85 -7.35 9.03
N ALA A 151 -3.62 -6.28 8.94
CA ALA A 151 -3.40 -5.05 9.67
C ALA A 151 -4.38 -4.96 10.84
N GLU A 152 -3.90 -4.77 12.05
CA GLU A 152 -4.70 -4.56 13.26
C GLU A 152 -4.36 -3.22 13.89
N VAL A 153 -5.36 -2.39 14.19
CA VAL A 153 -5.21 -1.16 14.97
C VAL A 153 -5.90 -1.35 16.32
N GLN A 154 -5.17 -1.05 17.41
CA GLN A 154 -5.70 -1.07 18.76
C GLN A 154 -5.74 0.36 19.32
N ASN A 155 -6.89 0.77 19.85
CA ASN A 155 -7.06 2.01 20.58
C ASN A 155 -6.71 1.81 22.06
N HIS A 156 -5.83 2.66 22.62
CA HIS A 156 -5.45 2.62 24.04
C HIS A 156 -6.00 3.83 24.82
N THR A 157 -6.93 4.58 24.22
CA THR A 157 -7.53 5.77 24.86
C THR A 157 -8.97 5.50 25.30
N ASP A 158 -9.48 6.36 26.18
CA ASP A 158 -10.88 6.36 26.62
C ASP A 158 -11.84 7.06 25.63
N ALA A 159 -11.32 7.52 24.50
CA ALA A 159 -12.08 8.18 23.44
C ALA A 159 -12.26 7.29 22.22
N THR A 160 -13.30 7.52 21.42
CA THR A 160 -13.43 6.93 20.09
C THR A 160 -12.49 7.65 19.14
N VAL A 161 -11.68 6.87 18.39
CA VAL A 161 -10.65 7.40 17.48
C VAL A 161 -11.04 7.17 16.02
N PRO A 162 -11.04 8.23 15.17
CA PRO A 162 -11.20 8.04 13.73
C PRO A 162 -9.89 7.46 13.14
N VAL A 163 -9.98 6.30 12.50
CA VAL A 163 -8.81 5.64 11.91
C VAL A 163 -9.10 5.14 10.51
N ALA A 164 -8.09 5.12 9.69
CA ALA A 164 -8.06 4.40 8.43
C ALA A 164 -6.67 3.79 8.23
N VAL A 165 -6.59 2.75 7.42
CA VAL A 165 -5.34 2.09 7.08
C VAL A 165 -5.22 1.86 5.58
N GLY A 166 -3.99 1.69 5.13
CA GLY A 166 -3.66 1.31 3.77
C GLY A 166 -2.26 0.73 3.68
N ALA A 167 -1.93 0.26 2.49
CA ALA A 167 -0.59 -0.20 2.15
C ALA A 167 -0.19 0.32 0.76
N HIS A 168 1.12 0.43 0.50
CA HIS A 168 1.64 1.05 -0.72
C HIS A 168 2.49 0.07 -1.57
N PRO A 169 2.01 -1.15 -1.89
CA PRO A 169 2.78 -2.08 -2.71
C PRO A 169 2.90 -1.59 -4.15
N PHE A 170 4.11 -1.61 -4.69
CA PHE A 170 4.33 -1.50 -6.12
C PHE A 170 4.36 -2.89 -6.72
N LEU A 171 3.46 -3.18 -7.66
CA LEU A 171 3.33 -4.46 -8.31
C LEU A 171 4.20 -4.53 -9.57
N ARG A 172 4.73 -5.71 -9.85
CA ARG A 172 5.48 -6.02 -11.09
C ARG A 172 5.27 -7.48 -11.49
N ILE A 173 5.74 -7.85 -12.67
CA ILE A 173 5.80 -9.25 -13.12
C ILE A 173 7.17 -9.48 -13.73
N GLY A 174 8.12 -9.98 -12.91
CA GLY A 174 9.50 -10.21 -13.32
C GLY A 174 10.10 -8.97 -13.98
N ASP A 175 10.69 -9.15 -15.16
CA ASP A 175 11.35 -8.07 -15.91
C ASP A 175 10.48 -7.44 -17.00
N VAL A 176 9.18 -7.79 -17.06
CA VAL A 176 8.26 -7.19 -18.03
C VAL A 176 8.14 -5.69 -17.75
N PRO A 177 8.30 -4.82 -18.77
CA PRO A 177 8.10 -3.38 -18.60
C PRO A 177 6.69 -3.08 -18.09
N THR A 178 6.57 -2.22 -17.09
CA THR A 178 5.27 -1.90 -16.47
C THR A 178 4.25 -1.37 -17.47
N ALA A 179 4.70 -0.58 -18.46
CA ALA A 179 3.86 -0.03 -19.50
C ALA A 179 3.17 -1.10 -20.38
N GLU A 180 3.79 -2.28 -20.52
CA GLU A 180 3.27 -3.40 -21.30
C GLU A 180 2.31 -4.31 -20.51
N LEU A 181 2.26 -4.14 -19.17
CA LEU A 181 1.36 -4.90 -18.32
C LEU A 181 -0.09 -4.38 -18.46
N SER A 182 -1.06 -5.28 -18.31
CA SER A 182 -2.48 -4.94 -18.25
C SER A 182 -2.96 -4.92 -16.81
N LEU A 183 -3.58 -3.81 -16.38
CA LEU A 183 -4.20 -3.68 -15.06
C LEU A 183 -5.72 -3.81 -15.19
N ARG A 184 -6.32 -4.66 -14.35
CA ARG A 184 -7.77 -4.77 -14.15
C ARG A 184 -8.12 -4.33 -12.73
N VAL A 185 -9.04 -3.35 -12.61
CA VAL A 185 -9.64 -2.89 -11.35
C VAL A 185 -11.17 -2.83 -11.55
N PRO A 186 -11.97 -3.68 -10.89
CA PRO A 186 -13.42 -3.69 -11.03
C PRO A 186 -14.05 -2.59 -10.17
N ALA A 187 -13.81 -1.33 -10.52
CA ALA A 187 -14.32 -0.13 -9.86
C ALA A 187 -15.29 0.61 -10.78
N ASP A 188 -16.41 1.09 -10.26
CA ASP A 188 -17.42 1.83 -11.02
C ASP A 188 -17.22 3.34 -10.99
N ALA A 189 -16.39 3.84 -10.08
CA ALA A 189 -16.14 5.28 -9.89
C ALA A 189 -14.68 5.59 -9.58
N TRP A 190 -14.32 6.84 -9.79
CA TRP A 190 -13.04 7.41 -9.42
C TRP A 190 -13.23 8.76 -8.72
N ILE A 191 -12.27 9.14 -7.90
CA ILE A 191 -12.27 10.38 -7.15
C ILE A 191 -11.42 11.40 -7.92
N ARG A 192 -12.08 12.44 -8.44
CA ARG A 192 -11.40 13.59 -9.05
C ARG A 192 -10.83 14.47 -7.95
N THR A 193 -9.57 14.86 -8.11
CA THR A 193 -8.88 15.76 -7.19
C THR A 193 -8.68 17.14 -7.80
N GLY A 194 -8.44 18.14 -6.94
CA GLY A 194 -7.91 19.43 -7.35
C GLY A 194 -6.43 19.36 -7.74
N GLU A 195 -5.84 20.51 -8.10
CA GLU A 195 -4.40 20.63 -8.40
C GLU A 195 -3.50 20.26 -7.20
N ASP A 196 -4.04 20.39 -6.00
CA ASP A 196 -3.41 20.01 -4.72
C ASP A 196 -3.55 18.52 -4.39
N LEU A 197 -4.20 17.74 -5.26
CA LEU A 197 -4.48 16.31 -5.09
C LEU A 197 -5.41 15.99 -3.90
N ILE A 198 -6.27 16.94 -3.52
CA ILE A 198 -7.33 16.74 -2.53
C ILE A 198 -8.64 16.42 -3.26
N PRO A 199 -9.46 15.46 -2.77
CA PRO A 199 -10.74 15.07 -3.36
C PRO A 199 -11.69 16.24 -3.56
N VAL A 200 -12.35 16.29 -4.73
CA VAL A 200 -13.35 17.30 -5.09
C VAL A 200 -14.71 16.67 -5.34
N GLU A 201 -14.74 15.56 -6.09
CA GLU A 201 -15.97 14.84 -6.41
C GLU A 201 -15.70 13.40 -6.84
N THR A 202 -16.71 12.55 -6.73
CA THR A 202 -16.67 11.17 -7.22
C THR A 202 -17.44 11.10 -8.53
N LEU A 203 -16.80 10.54 -9.56
CA LEU A 203 -17.32 10.45 -10.93
C LEU A 203 -17.33 9.00 -11.41
N PRO A 204 -18.25 8.61 -12.32
CA PRO A 204 -18.23 7.29 -12.92
C PRO A 204 -17.00 7.10 -13.82
N VAL A 205 -16.51 5.85 -13.91
CA VAL A 205 -15.41 5.52 -14.82
C VAL A 205 -15.87 5.34 -16.27
N ASP A 206 -17.16 5.17 -16.50
CA ASP A 206 -17.73 4.91 -17.83
C ASP A 206 -17.29 5.95 -18.86
N GLY A 207 -16.75 5.47 -19.98
CA GLY A 207 -16.32 6.31 -21.10
C GLY A 207 -15.05 7.10 -20.84
N THR A 208 -14.36 6.85 -19.72
CA THR A 208 -13.09 7.50 -19.38
C THR A 208 -11.90 6.57 -19.61
N GLU A 209 -10.70 7.15 -19.63
CA GLU A 209 -9.45 6.39 -19.64
C GLU A 209 -9.15 5.72 -18.28
N LEU A 210 -9.96 5.97 -17.26
CA LEU A 210 -9.84 5.36 -15.92
C LEU A 210 -10.72 4.11 -15.78
N ASP A 211 -11.38 3.67 -16.85
CA ASP A 211 -12.14 2.41 -16.84
C ASP A 211 -11.21 1.20 -16.97
N PHE A 212 -10.80 0.65 -15.84
CA PHE A 212 -9.96 -0.55 -15.73
C PHE A 212 -10.78 -1.84 -15.55
N ARG A 213 -12.11 -1.82 -15.60
CA ARG A 213 -12.97 -2.98 -15.29
C ARG A 213 -12.71 -4.19 -16.18
N ARG A 214 -12.37 -3.97 -17.44
CA ARG A 214 -12.09 -5.03 -18.43
C ARG A 214 -10.62 -5.34 -18.61
N GLY A 215 -9.74 -4.63 -17.88
CA GLY A 215 -8.31 -4.66 -18.10
C GLY A 215 -7.87 -3.76 -19.25
N ARG A 216 -6.83 -2.99 -19.02
CA ARG A 216 -6.16 -2.15 -20.04
C ARG A 216 -4.68 -2.02 -19.74
N ALA A 217 -3.89 -1.74 -20.76
CA ALA A 217 -2.47 -1.48 -20.59
C ALA A 217 -2.24 -0.32 -19.60
N VAL A 218 -1.25 -0.49 -18.72
CA VAL A 218 -0.83 0.55 -17.77
C VAL A 218 -0.34 1.78 -18.54
N GLY A 219 0.48 1.56 -19.60
CA GLY A 219 1.06 2.64 -20.39
C GLY A 219 2.17 3.40 -19.65
N GLU A 220 2.66 4.47 -20.29
CA GLU A 220 3.75 5.31 -19.76
C GLU A 220 3.23 6.57 -19.04
N ALA A 221 1.94 6.90 -19.20
CA ALA A 221 1.36 8.11 -18.62
C ALA A 221 1.33 8.03 -17.10
N ALA A 222 1.80 9.08 -16.43
CA ALA A 222 1.69 9.20 -14.99
C ALA A 222 0.20 9.18 -14.57
N LEU A 223 -0.12 8.39 -13.54
CA LEU A 223 -1.43 8.35 -12.90
C LEU A 223 -1.26 8.58 -11.39
N ASP A 224 -2.21 9.28 -10.80
CA ASP A 224 -2.35 9.47 -9.34
C ASP A 224 -3.86 9.54 -9.07
N VAL A 225 -4.55 8.39 -9.03
CA VAL A 225 -6.01 8.32 -9.01
C VAL A 225 -6.52 7.31 -7.99
N CYS A 226 -7.53 7.71 -7.25
CA CYS A 226 -8.26 6.82 -6.33
C CYS A 226 -9.53 6.31 -7.02
N LEU A 227 -9.66 4.98 -7.09
CA LEU A 227 -10.83 4.26 -7.61
C LEU A 227 -11.68 3.76 -6.44
N THR A 228 -12.99 3.77 -6.60
CA THR A 228 -13.98 3.33 -5.61
C THR A 228 -15.20 2.67 -6.28
N GLY A 229 -16.18 2.23 -5.48
CA GLY A 229 -17.27 1.43 -6.01
C GLY A 229 -16.76 0.06 -6.49
N LEU A 230 -15.86 -0.54 -5.72
CA LEU A 230 -15.26 -1.83 -6.04
C LEU A 230 -16.32 -2.94 -6.02
N THR A 231 -16.41 -3.70 -7.10
CA THR A 231 -17.31 -4.86 -7.19
C THR A 231 -16.65 -6.06 -6.52
N PRO A 232 -17.24 -6.65 -5.46
CA PRO A 232 -16.70 -7.84 -4.83
C PRO A 232 -16.94 -9.09 -5.70
N ASP A 233 -16.04 -10.05 -5.59
CA ASP A 233 -16.22 -11.39 -6.13
C ASP A 233 -17.19 -12.23 -5.25
N ALA A 234 -17.47 -13.47 -5.67
CA ALA A 234 -18.39 -14.36 -4.99
C ALA A 234 -18.02 -14.69 -3.52
N ASP A 235 -16.74 -14.54 -3.15
CA ASP A 235 -16.24 -14.72 -1.78
C ASP A 235 -16.24 -13.42 -0.95
N GLY A 236 -16.80 -12.32 -1.50
CA GLY A 236 -16.90 -11.02 -0.86
C GLY A 236 -15.61 -10.19 -0.89
N ARG A 237 -14.58 -10.63 -1.59
CA ARG A 237 -13.31 -9.92 -1.74
C ARG A 237 -13.29 -9.05 -2.98
N HIS A 238 -12.62 -7.90 -2.90
CA HIS A 238 -12.27 -7.13 -4.09
C HIS A 238 -10.94 -7.64 -4.66
N ARG A 239 -10.79 -7.64 -6.00
CA ARG A 239 -9.57 -8.12 -6.66
C ARG A 239 -9.12 -7.18 -7.77
N GLN A 240 -7.86 -6.79 -7.70
CA GLN A 240 -7.16 -6.03 -8.73
C GLN A 240 -6.06 -6.92 -9.31
N THR A 241 -6.01 -7.06 -10.63
CA THR A 241 -5.08 -8.00 -11.28
C THR A 241 -4.16 -7.28 -12.24
N LEU A 242 -2.87 -7.47 -12.05
CA LEU A 242 -1.83 -7.11 -13.00
C LEU A 242 -1.45 -8.34 -13.80
N LEU A 243 -1.46 -8.24 -15.14
CA LEU A 243 -1.32 -9.36 -16.07
C LEU A 243 -0.26 -9.04 -17.13
N ALA A 244 0.64 -9.98 -17.38
CA ALA A 244 1.56 -9.98 -18.51
C ALA A 244 1.01 -10.75 -19.71
N ALA A 245 1.49 -10.45 -20.92
CA ALA A 245 1.04 -11.10 -22.16
C ALA A 245 1.32 -12.61 -22.21
N ASP A 246 2.32 -13.08 -21.45
CA ASP A 246 2.67 -14.50 -21.32
C ASP A 246 1.80 -15.29 -20.33
N GLY A 247 0.80 -14.63 -19.73
CA GLY A 247 -0.15 -15.23 -18.80
C GLY A 247 0.29 -15.20 -17.34
N ARG A 248 1.51 -14.74 -17.01
CA ARG A 248 1.89 -14.47 -15.61
C ARG A 248 1.08 -13.32 -15.07
N ALA A 249 0.63 -13.44 -13.80
CA ALA A 249 -0.16 -12.41 -13.16
C ALA A 249 0.10 -12.34 -11.65
N VAL A 250 -0.25 -11.21 -11.08
CA VAL A 250 -0.41 -11.04 -9.64
C VAL A 250 -1.76 -10.38 -9.36
N THR A 251 -2.54 -10.96 -8.46
CA THR A 251 -3.82 -10.41 -8.00
C THR A 251 -3.67 -9.89 -6.58
N LEU A 252 -3.86 -8.60 -6.40
CA LEU A 252 -4.08 -8.00 -5.09
C LEU A 252 -5.55 -8.22 -4.73
N TRP A 253 -5.80 -8.84 -3.58
CA TRP A 253 -7.15 -9.00 -3.04
C TRP A 253 -7.28 -8.27 -1.70
N THR A 254 -8.50 -7.84 -1.38
CA THR A 254 -8.79 -7.15 -0.12
C THR A 254 -10.12 -7.65 0.45
N ASP A 255 -10.27 -7.57 1.77
CA ASP A 255 -11.59 -7.68 2.40
C ASP A 255 -12.46 -6.43 2.12
N HIS A 256 -13.72 -6.48 2.54
CA HIS A 256 -14.71 -5.43 2.29
C HIS A 256 -14.39 -4.08 2.94
N ALA A 257 -13.50 -4.03 3.92
CA ALA A 257 -13.13 -2.78 4.59
C ALA A 257 -12.31 -1.86 3.66
N PHE A 258 -11.60 -2.45 2.69
CA PHE A 258 -10.85 -1.69 1.69
C PHE A 258 -11.76 -1.30 0.52
N ALA A 259 -12.50 -0.22 0.68
CA ALA A 259 -13.45 0.27 -0.32
C ALA A 259 -12.81 1.09 -1.44
N TYR A 260 -11.51 1.34 -1.36
CA TYR A 260 -10.75 2.18 -2.28
C TYR A 260 -9.49 1.47 -2.77
N THR A 261 -9.15 1.72 -4.03
CA THR A 261 -7.87 1.32 -4.63
C THR A 261 -7.21 2.53 -5.24
N HIS A 262 -6.05 2.93 -4.74
CA HIS A 262 -5.28 4.00 -5.37
C HIS A 262 -4.32 3.41 -6.40
N VAL A 263 -4.37 3.94 -7.62
CA VAL A 263 -3.50 3.56 -8.74
C VAL A 263 -2.51 4.69 -8.97
N PHE A 264 -1.23 4.41 -8.73
CA PHE A 264 -0.16 5.39 -8.88
C PHE A 264 0.90 4.87 -9.85
N VAL A 265 1.05 5.56 -10.98
CA VAL A 265 2.06 5.26 -12.02
C VAL A 265 3.11 6.36 -11.99
N THR A 266 4.39 5.98 -11.85
CA THR A 266 5.48 6.93 -11.63
C THR A 266 6.82 6.43 -12.19
N ASP A 267 7.70 7.36 -12.51
CA ASP A 267 9.11 7.16 -12.90
C ASP A 267 10.11 7.28 -11.72
N ARG A 268 9.58 7.40 -10.48
CA ARG A 268 10.41 7.70 -9.29
C ARG A 268 11.09 6.49 -8.65
N LEU A 269 10.85 5.27 -9.15
CA LEU A 269 11.54 4.09 -8.63
C LEU A 269 12.89 3.90 -9.32
N PRO A 270 14.01 3.79 -8.58
CA PRO A 270 15.33 3.57 -9.16
C PRO A 270 15.37 2.32 -10.05
N GLY A 271 15.92 2.46 -11.26
CA GLY A 271 16.08 1.35 -12.21
C GLY A 271 14.80 0.93 -12.91
N ARG A 272 13.74 1.75 -12.86
CA ARG A 272 12.49 1.54 -13.60
C ARG A 272 12.12 2.80 -14.37
N ASP A 273 11.80 2.64 -15.65
CA ASP A 273 11.26 3.74 -16.47
C ASP A 273 9.84 4.10 -16.00
N THR A 274 9.08 3.08 -15.60
CA THR A 274 7.72 3.21 -15.07
C THR A 274 7.48 2.16 -14.01
N ALA A 275 6.86 2.53 -12.90
CA ALA A 275 6.44 1.64 -11.84
C ALA A 275 4.98 1.90 -11.46
N LEU A 276 4.27 0.85 -11.01
CA LEU A 276 2.84 0.89 -10.70
C LEU A 276 2.61 0.50 -9.24
N ALA A 277 2.09 1.42 -8.42
CA ALA A 277 1.48 1.07 -7.14
C ALA A 277 -0.01 0.79 -7.32
N VAL A 278 -0.48 -0.27 -6.65
CA VAL A 278 -1.90 -0.60 -6.49
C VAL A 278 -2.15 -0.69 -4.99
N GLU A 279 -2.66 0.40 -4.44
CA GLU A 279 -2.73 0.59 -3.00
C GLU A 279 -4.11 0.24 -2.46
N PRO A 280 -4.25 -0.78 -1.60
CA PRO A 280 -5.48 -1.01 -0.87
C PRO A 280 -5.66 0.05 0.21
N LEU A 281 -6.79 0.78 0.20
CA LEU A 281 -7.10 1.84 1.16
C LEU A 281 -8.48 1.61 1.78
N THR A 282 -8.60 1.81 3.09
CA THR A 282 -9.92 1.77 3.76
C THR A 282 -10.65 3.10 3.68
N ALA A 283 -9.94 4.19 3.39
CA ALA A 283 -10.49 5.52 3.21
C ALA A 283 -9.72 6.30 2.13
N PRO A 284 -10.34 7.29 1.46
CA PRO A 284 -9.67 8.11 0.45
C PRO A 284 -8.76 9.16 1.11
N ALA A 285 -8.10 9.98 0.30
CA ALA A 285 -7.41 11.18 0.78
C ALA A 285 -8.38 12.10 1.51
N ASP A 286 -7.86 12.87 2.45
CA ASP A 286 -8.57 13.85 3.28
C ASP A 286 -9.73 13.30 4.13
N ALA A 287 -9.68 12.00 4.44
CA ALA A 287 -10.71 11.30 5.20
C ALA A 287 -10.90 11.89 6.62
N LEU A 288 -9.85 12.41 7.26
CA LEU A 288 -9.96 13.05 8.57
C LEU A 288 -10.86 14.31 8.53
N ASN A 289 -10.95 14.99 7.38
CA ASN A 289 -11.83 16.15 7.18
C ASN A 289 -13.20 15.76 6.62
N SER A 290 -13.26 14.88 5.64
CA SER A 290 -14.52 14.47 5.01
C SER A 290 -15.34 13.49 5.86
N GLY A 291 -14.66 12.70 6.70
CA GLY A 291 -15.26 11.58 7.44
C GLY A 291 -15.46 10.32 6.59
N GLU A 292 -15.19 10.37 5.28
CA GLU A 292 -15.45 9.30 4.35
C GLU A 292 -14.54 8.09 4.60
N GLY A 293 -15.11 6.89 4.69
CA GLY A 293 -14.36 5.64 4.89
C GLY A 293 -13.69 5.47 6.25
N LEU A 294 -13.78 6.45 7.16
CA LEU A 294 -13.16 6.34 8.48
C LEU A 294 -13.87 5.30 9.36
N HIS A 295 -13.07 4.40 9.92
CA HIS A 295 -13.52 3.53 10.99
C HIS A 295 -13.50 4.29 12.34
N ARG A 296 -14.61 4.24 13.09
CA ARG A 296 -14.74 4.81 14.42
C ARG A 296 -14.36 3.78 15.47
N LEU A 297 -13.06 3.72 15.82
CA LEU A 297 -12.51 2.73 16.73
C LEU A 297 -12.84 3.08 18.18
N ALA A 298 -13.75 2.31 18.80
CA ALA A 298 -14.21 2.53 20.16
C ALA A 298 -13.04 2.47 21.20
N PRO A 299 -13.23 3.03 22.40
CA PRO A 299 -12.24 2.93 23.48
C PRO A 299 -11.79 1.49 23.70
N HIS A 300 -10.48 1.28 23.81
CA HIS A 300 -9.82 -0.01 24.08
C HIS A 300 -10.11 -1.13 23.06
N ALA A 301 -10.86 -0.84 21.99
CA ALA A 301 -11.19 -1.81 20.93
C ALA A 301 -10.01 -2.08 20.00
N ARG A 302 -10.16 -3.15 19.22
CA ARG A 302 -9.30 -3.53 18.11
C ARG A 302 -10.11 -3.59 16.82
N TRP A 303 -9.49 -3.24 15.74
CA TRP A 303 -10.02 -3.37 14.38
C TRP A 303 -8.99 -4.03 13.51
N SER A 304 -9.40 -5.07 12.79
CA SER A 304 -8.51 -5.85 11.92
C SER A 304 -9.07 -5.93 10.53
N VAL A 305 -8.19 -5.80 9.53
CA VAL A 305 -8.51 -5.87 8.11
C VAL A 305 -7.45 -6.67 7.38
N GLN A 306 -7.80 -7.25 6.22
CA GLN A 306 -6.90 -8.10 5.46
C GLN A 306 -6.83 -7.71 3.99
N TRP A 307 -5.61 -7.80 3.46
CA TRP A 307 -5.33 -7.81 2.03
C TRP A 307 -4.25 -8.84 1.71
N GLY A 308 -4.02 -9.11 0.46
CA GLY A 308 -2.96 -10.04 0.11
C GLY A 308 -2.66 -10.07 -1.38
N LEU A 309 -1.70 -10.91 -1.74
CA LEU A 309 -1.26 -11.13 -3.11
C LEU A 309 -1.40 -12.60 -3.47
N THR A 310 -2.09 -12.88 -4.55
CA THR A 310 -2.19 -14.22 -5.13
C THR A 310 -1.34 -14.26 -6.39
N PRO A 311 -0.29 -15.09 -6.45
CA PRO A 311 0.54 -15.23 -7.64
C PRO A 311 -0.15 -16.13 -8.66
N HIS A 312 0.06 -15.83 -9.94
CA HIS A 312 -0.17 -16.75 -11.03
C HIS A 312 1.11 -16.78 -11.88
N VAL A 313 2.00 -17.68 -11.51
CA VAL A 313 3.27 -17.94 -12.20
C VAL A 313 3.22 -19.38 -12.66
N PRO A 314 2.91 -19.65 -13.96
CA PRO A 314 2.93 -21.00 -14.49
C PRO A 314 4.29 -21.63 -14.28
N ASP A 315 4.31 -22.90 -13.88
CA ASP A 315 5.56 -23.66 -13.82
C ASP A 315 6.18 -23.65 -15.22
N HIS A 316 7.38 -23.06 -15.35
CA HIS A 316 8.16 -23.30 -16.55
C HIS A 316 8.54 -24.78 -16.54
N PRO A 317 8.23 -25.56 -17.58
CA PRO A 317 8.80 -26.89 -17.69
C PRO A 317 10.33 -26.73 -17.66
N HIS A 318 10.95 -27.39 -16.70
CA HIS A 318 12.41 -27.42 -16.62
C HIS A 318 12.97 -27.81 -18.02
N GLU A 319 13.97 -27.06 -18.51
CA GLU A 319 14.63 -27.31 -19.80
C GLU A 319 15.26 -28.72 -19.89
N GLU A 320 15.22 -29.54 -18.84
CA GLU A 320 15.75 -30.90 -18.77
C GLU A 320 14.91 -31.94 -19.50
N ASP A 321 13.67 -31.65 -19.92
CA ASP A 321 12.84 -32.59 -20.70
C ASP A 321 12.97 -32.43 -22.23
N ARG A 322 13.98 -31.71 -22.72
CA ARG A 322 14.30 -31.57 -24.14
C ARG A 322 15.65 -32.23 -24.51
N ALA A 323 15.97 -33.37 -23.95
CA ALA A 323 17.11 -34.17 -24.37
C ALA A 323 16.67 -35.46 -25.11
#